data_452e0548ffc8462c0b46b7df4465983f
#
_entry.id   452e0548ffc8462c0b46b7df4465983f
#
_cell.length_a   1.000
_cell.length_b   1.000
_cell.length_c   1.000
_cell.angle_alpha   90.00
_cell.angle_beta   90.00
_cell.angle_gamma   90.00
#
_symmetry.space_group_name_H-M   'P 1'
#
loop_
_entity.id
_entity.type
_entity.pdbx_description
1 polymer ?
#
loop_
_entity_poly.entity_id
_entity_poly.type
_entity_poly.pdbx_seq_one_letter_code
_entity_poly.pdbx_strand_id
1 'polypeptide(L)'
;MADKITVSNLKSQKNDFVIIDVRESDELEGGKIEDSVHMPLGLSIRNAKKKQIEDFRDKKICTYCGTGYRGNIAADELVKEGFNAVTLEGGYSSWNPS
;
A
#
# COMPACT_ATOMS: atom_id res chain seq x y z
N MET A 1 -7.00 -13.47 -1.88
CA MET A 1 -6.09 -12.77 -0.96
C MET A 1 -4.91 -12.18 -1.69
N ALA A 2 -4.48 -11.00 -1.30
CA ALA A 2 -3.31 -10.38 -1.90
C ALA A 2 -2.02 -11.05 -1.40
N ASP A 3 -1.03 -11.08 -2.26
CA ASP A 3 0.29 -11.56 -1.89
C ASP A 3 1.04 -10.51 -1.08
N LYS A 4 2.09 -10.94 -0.40
CA LYS A 4 2.96 -10.05 0.37
C LYS A 4 4.29 -9.90 -0.36
N ILE A 5 4.91 -8.72 -0.21
CA ILE A 5 6.25 -8.47 -0.72
C ILE A 5 7.15 -8.12 0.46
N THR A 6 8.38 -8.64 0.46
CA THR A 6 9.33 -8.33 1.53
C THR A 6 9.91 -6.93 1.35
N VAL A 7 10.43 -6.36 2.46
CA VAL A 7 11.10 -5.06 2.40
C VAL A 7 12.24 -5.09 1.38
N SER A 8 13.04 -6.14 1.39
CA SER A 8 14.17 -6.27 0.48
C SER A 8 13.73 -6.23 -0.99
N ASN A 9 12.69 -6.98 -1.32
CA ASN A 9 12.19 -7.02 -2.70
C ASN A 9 11.55 -5.69 -3.10
N LEU A 10 10.82 -5.05 -2.20
CA LEU A 10 10.23 -3.75 -2.53
C LEU A 10 11.32 -2.71 -2.76
N LYS A 11 12.37 -2.70 -1.95
CA LYS A 11 13.48 -1.75 -2.13
C LYS A 11 14.14 -1.90 -3.50
N SER A 12 14.34 -3.14 -3.96
CA SER A 12 14.95 -3.38 -5.26
C SER A 12 14.01 -3.09 -6.44
N GLN A 13 12.70 -3.06 -6.21
CA GLN A 13 11.70 -2.87 -7.26
C GLN A 13 10.85 -1.62 -7.05
N LYS A 14 11.31 -0.70 -6.21
CA LYS A 14 10.48 0.43 -5.76
C LYS A 14 9.89 1.23 -6.93
N ASN A 15 10.67 1.46 -7.97
CA ASN A 15 10.22 2.26 -9.11
C ASN A 15 9.15 1.57 -9.97
N ASP A 16 8.96 0.26 -9.78
CA ASP A 16 7.95 -0.50 -10.51
C ASP A 16 6.58 -0.47 -9.85
N PHE A 17 6.49 0.10 -8.65
CA PHE A 17 5.27 0.09 -7.85
C PHE A 17 4.72 1.48 -7.60
N VAL A 18 3.38 1.59 -7.58
CA VAL A 18 2.71 2.69 -6.90
C VAL A 18 2.58 2.24 -5.46
N ILE A 19 3.24 2.93 -4.55
CA ILE A 19 3.22 2.58 -3.12
C ILE A 19 2.16 3.42 -2.42
N ILE A 20 1.20 2.76 -1.77
CA ILE A 20 0.09 3.45 -1.10
C ILE A 20 0.20 3.26 0.40
N ASP A 21 0.32 4.38 1.12
CA ASP A 21 0.32 4.41 2.57
C ASP A 21 -1.14 4.51 3.04
N VAL A 22 -1.62 3.45 3.70
CA VAL A 22 -3.03 3.41 4.13
C VAL A 22 -3.22 3.76 5.60
N ARG A 23 -2.18 4.36 6.22
CA ARG A 23 -2.26 4.83 7.60
C ARG A 23 -3.05 6.14 7.70
N GLU A 24 -3.41 6.52 8.92
CA GLU A 24 -4.04 7.81 9.15
C GLU A 24 -2.99 8.93 9.14
N SER A 25 -3.44 10.17 8.93
CA SER A 25 -2.53 11.32 8.76
C SER A 25 -1.55 11.50 9.91
N ASP A 26 -2.01 11.32 11.15
CA ASP A 26 -1.15 11.52 12.32
C ASP A 26 -0.02 10.49 12.41
N GLU A 27 -0.19 9.32 11.80
CA GLU A 27 0.85 8.30 11.81
C GLU A 27 2.03 8.65 10.90
N LEU A 28 1.83 9.55 9.95
CA LEU A 28 2.88 9.95 9.03
C LEU A 28 3.88 10.94 9.62
N GLU A 29 3.58 11.50 10.79
CA GLU A 29 4.48 12.46 11.46
C GLU A 29 5.84 11.83 11.77
N GLY A 30 5.89 10.52 12.00
CA GLY A 30 7.14 9.81 12.25
C GLY A 30 7.89 9.38 11.00
N GLY A 31 7.36 9.70 9.83
CA GLY A 31 7.97 9.34 8.55
C GLY A 31 7.08 8.47 7.69
N LYS A 32 7.47 8.32 6.44
CA LYS A 32 6.76 7.50 5.46
C LYS A 32 7.76 6.97 4.43
N ILE A 33 7.32 6.04 3.60
CA ILE A 33 8.13 5.61 2.46
C ILE A 33 8.13 6.74 1.45
N GLU A 34 9.31 7.16 1.01
CA GLU A 34 9.46 8.24 0.04
C GLU A 34 8.68 7.92 -1.24
N ASP A 35 8.01 8.92 -1.78
CA ASP A 35 7.19 8.83 -2.99
C ASP A 35 5.92 7.99 -2.84
N SER A 36 5.55 7.59 -1.61
CA SER A 36 4.29 6.90 -1.40
C SER A 36 3.11 7.88 -1.52
N VAL A 37 1.98 7.34 -1.97
CA VAL A 37 0.72 8.09 -2.05
C VAL A 37 -0.03 7.85 -0.75
N HIS A 38 -0.42 8.92 -0.06
CA HIS A 38 -1.19 8.77 1.17
C HIS A 38 -2.67 8.59 0.85
N MET A 39 -3.19 7.43 1.17
CA MET A 39 -4.61 7.13 0.92
C MET A 39 -5.09 6.18 2.02
N PRO A 40 -5.60 6.73 3.14
CA PRO A 40 -6.03 5.91 4.28
C PRO A 40 -6.94 4.75 3.88
N LEU A 41 -6.96 3.71 4.70
CA LEU A 41 -7.63 2.45 4.36
C LEU A 41 -9.07 2.65 3.85
N GLY A 42 -9.89 3.40 4.57
CA GLY A 42 -11.29 3.63 4.14
C GLY A 42 -11.39 4.32 2.80
N LEU A 43 -10.50 5.31 2.57
CA LEU A 43 -10.46 6.03 1.30
C LEU A 43 -9.98 5.14 0.17
N SER A 44 -8.99 4.28 0.43
CA SER A 44 -8.48 3.35 -0.57
C SER A 44 -9.58 2.40 -1.04
N ILE A 45 -10.33 1.84 -0.11
CA ILE A 45 -11.43 0.93 -0.43
C ILE A 45 -12.50 1.67 -1.24
N ARG A 46 -12.89 2.85 -0.78
CA ARG A 46 -13.93 3.63 -1.46
C ARG A 46 -13.50 4.04 -2.86
N ASN A 47 -12.27 4.51 -3.01
CA ASN A 47 -11.77 4.95 -4.31
C ASN A 47 -11.71 3.80 -5.31
N ALA A 48 -11.32 2.62 -4.86
CA ALA A 48 -11.29 1.44 -5.73
C ALA A 48 -12.70 1.08 -6.22
N LYS A 49 -13.68 1.06 -5.31
CA LYS A 49 -15.06 0.71 -5.65
C LYS A 49 -15.73 1.74 -6.54
N LYS A 50 -15.40 3.02 -6.36
CA LYS A 50 -16.02 4.12 -7.11
C LYS A 50 -15.22 4.52 -8.35
N LYS A 51 -14.22 3.74 -8.71
CA LYS A 51 -13.39 3.96 -9.91
C LYS A 51 -12.67 5.31 -9.90
N GLN A 52 -12.24 5.75 -8.71
CA GLN A 52 -11.54 7.02 -8.55
C GLN A 52 -10.03 6.90 -8.78
N ILE A 53 -9.51 5.67 -8.85
CA ILE A 53 -8.08 5.42 -9.02
C ILE A 53 -7.80 4.55 -10.24
N GLU A 54 -8.56 4.77 -11.32
CA GLU A 54 -8.42 3.99 -12.54
C GLU A 54 -7.04 4.15 -13.19
N ASP A 55 -6.34 5.25 -12.91
CA ASP A 55 -4.97 5.47 -13.38
C ASP A 55 -4.00 4.39 -12.88
N PHE A 56 -4.33 3.74 -11.77
CA PHE A 56 -3.49 2.70 -11.18
C PHE A 56 -3.81 1.30 -11.69
N ARG A 57 -4.82 1.16 -12.53
CA ARG A 57 -5.32 -0.16 -12.92
C ARG A 57 -4.29 -0.98 -13.71
N ASP A 58 -3.45 -0.33 -14.48
CA ASP A 58 -2.40 -0.98 -15.26
C ASP A 58 -1.04 -0.99 -14.55
N LYS A 59 -1.01 -0.59 -13.29
CA LYS A 59 0.23 -0.50 -12.51
C LYS A 59 0.26 -1.54 -11.41
N LYS A 60 1.46 -1.89 -10.97
CA LYS A 60 1.64 -2.71 -9.77
C LYS A 60 1.47 -1.82 -8.55
N ILE A 61 0.67 -2.26 -7.60
CA ILE A 61 0.40 -1.50 -6.38
C ILE A 61 0.96 -2.25 -5.17
N CYS A 62 1.61 -1.51 -4.26
CA CYS A 62 2.01 -2.05 -2.98
C CYS A 62 1.41 -1.18 -1.88
N THR A 63 0.56 -1.76 -1.04
CA THR A 63 -0.02 -1.05 0.10
C THR A 63 0.81 -1.31 1.34
N TYR A 64 0.80 -0.38 2.29
CA TYR A 64 1.42 -0.62 3.59
C TYR A 64 0.75 0.20 4.68
N CYS A 65 0.87 -0.30 5.92
CA CYS A 65 0.48 0.43 7.12
C CYS A 65 1.62 0.32 8.14
N GLY A 66 1.33 0.52 9.41
CA GLY A 66 2.36 0.45 10.45
C GLY A 66 2.95 -0.95 10.62
N THR A 67 2.09 -1.95 10.74
CA THR A 67 2.50 -3.33 11.06
C THR A 67 2.07 -4.38 10.03
N GLY A 68 1.26 -3.99 9.04
CA GLY A 68 0.84 -4.89 7.97
C GLY A 68 -0.65 -5.20 7.90
N TYR A 69 -1.38 -5.04 9.01
CA TYR A 69 -2.78 -5.43 9.07
C TYR A 69 -3.68 -4.65 8.12
N ARG A 70 -3.66 -3.32 8.22
CA ARG A 70 -4.49 -2.46 7.35
C ARG A 70 -4.02 -2.52 5.90
N GLY A 71 -2.71 -2.62 5.70
CA GLY A 71 -2.15 -2.77 4.35
C GLY A 71 -2.66 -4.02 3.67
N ASN A 72 -2.74 -5.12 4.42
CA ASN A 72 -3.26 -6.39 3.90
C ASN A 72 -4.74 -6.26 3.50
N ILE A 73 -5.54 -5.61 4.35
CA ILE A 73 -6.96 -5.38 4.04
C ILE A 73 -7.10 -4.56 2.76
N ALA A 74 -6.33 -3.47 2.65
CA ALA A 74 -6.38 -2.61 1.47
C ALA A 74 -6.01 -3.38 0.21
N ALA A 75 -4.94 -4.16 0.25
CA ALA A 75 -4.50 -4.93 -0.90
C ALA A 75 -5.55 -5.96 -1.31
N ASP A 76 -6.16 -6.66 -0.35
CA ASP A 76 -7.22 -7.62 -0.65
C ASP A 76 -8.41 -6.95 -1.33
N GLU A 77 -8.82 -5.77 -0.86
CA GLU A 77 -9.93 -5.05 -1.47
C GLU A 77 -9.59 -4.56 -2.87
N LEU A 78 -8.34 -4.13 -3.10
CA LEU A 78 -7.90 -3.73 -4.42
C LEU A 78 -7.90 -4.91 -5.39
N VAL A 79 -7.44 -6.08 -4.94
CA VAL A 79 -7.46 -7.30 -5.77
C VAL A 79 -8.89 -7.66 -6.14
N LYS A 80 -9.84 -7.55 -5.20
CA LYS A 80 -11.25 -7.81 -5.49
C LYS A 80 -11.80 -6.89 -6.58
N GLU A 81 -11.29 -5.67 -6.67
CA GLU A 81 -11.71 -4.71 -7.68
C GLU A 81 -10.89 -4.81 -8.97
N GLY A 82 -10.05 -5.81 -9.10
CA GLY A 82 -9.31 -6.09 -10.32
C GLY A 82 -7.94 -5.45 -10.44
N PHE A 83 -7.44 -4.83 -9.36
CA PHE A 83 -6.10 -4.23 -9.37
C PHE A 83 -5.01 -5.27 -9.10
N ASN A 84 -3.81 -5.00 -9.58
CA ASN A 84 -2.63 -5.82 -9.31
C ASN A 84 -1.96 -5.28 -8.05
N ALA A 85 -2.33 -5.81 -6.90
CA ALA A 85 -1.89 -5.28 -5.62
C ALA A 85 -1.25 -6.34 -4.72
N VAL A 86 -0.19 -5.94 -4.04
CA VAL A 86 0.46 -6.71 -2.98
C VAL A 86 0.55 -5.82 -1.75
N THR A 87 0.92 -6.39 -0.60
CA THR A 87 1.09 -5.62 0.63
C THR A 87 2.50 -5.82 1.17
N LEU A 88 3.06 -4.78 1.80
CA LEU A 88 4.40 -4.84 2.38
C LEU A 88 4.38 -5.66 3.67
N GLU A 89 5.13 -6.75 3.68
CA GLU A 89 5.24 -7.61 4.84
C GLU A 89 5.85 -6.84 6.01
N GLY A 90 5.14 -6.84 7.15
CA GLY A 90 5.57 -6.13 8.35
C GLY A 90 5.34 -4.62 8.32
N GLY A 91 4.91 -4.06 7.21
CA GLY A 91 4.58 -2.64 7.10
C GLY A 91 5.76 -1.71 7.31
N TYR A 92 5.46 -0.47 7.69
CA TYR A 92 6.48 0.56 7.87
C TYR A 92 7.48 0.22 8.98
N SER A 93 7.03 -0.52 10.01
CA SER A 93 7.94 -0.90 11.10
C SER A 93 9.07 -1.81 10.61
N SER A 94 8.83 -2.61 9.56
CA SER A 94 9.89 -3.41 8.95
C SER A 94 10.71 -2.62 7.93
N TRP A 95 10.10 -1.64 7.28
CA TRP A 95 10.79 -0.77 6.34
C TRP A 95 11.79 0.13 7.06
N ASN A 96 11.39 0.68 8.20
CA ASN A 96 12.21 1.59 9.00
C ASN A 96 12.21 1.12 10.47
N PRO A 97 13.02 0.12 10.82
CA PRO A 97 12.96 -0.50 12.14
C PRO A 97 13.57 0.31 13.28
N SER A 98 14.19 1.44 13.02
CA SER A 98 14.86 2.26 14.06
C SER A 98 13.88 2.88 15.04
#